data_64410c27346dee72288e1edaeee4c2d7
#
_entry.id   64410c27346dee72288e1edaeee4c2d7
#
_cell.length_a   1.000
_cell.length_b   1.000
_cell.length_c   1.000
_cell.angle_alpha   90.00
_cell.angle_beta   90.00
_cell.angle_gamma   90.00
#
_symmetry.space_group_name_H-M   'P 1'
#
loop_
_entity.id
_entity.type
_entity.pdbx_description
1 polymer ?
#
loop_
_entity_poly.entity_id
_entity_poly.type
_entity_poly.pdbx_seq_one_letter_code
_entity_poly.pdbx_strand_id
1 'polypeptide(L)'
;LTGLYKSKIVQISNYLKFISTIGVYFIFFFIGTLSFQENKIENKIITSEYHLGILTIDEVLKSNTFQNRYLAEFTTIDNIQQRILIYQNLEEKALKVGERLEVPLFIEAVPNAKNPYQFDYSKYLANKQIFIQAKLSNNFTKLKPENGFHFQLLYFRETLINSFKNHHFSKEVNGVVNALLFGQRTDLSEKIQADYRNAGVMHILAISGMHIGILYWIMNLVFRSFIRSKNIRFITVILILACFAIITGLSGSVVRAVLMFAIVGSGMMFKRKTSTVNVLALSLLLILI
;
A
#
# COMPACT_ATOMS: atom_id res chain seq x y z
N LEU A 1 43.47 4.21 -44.22
CA LEU A 1 43.85 4.19 -42.79
C LEU A 1 42.82 4.87 -41.90
N THR A 2 42.15 5.96 -42.29
CA THR A 2 41.16 6.74 -41.53
C THR A 2 39.83 5.99 -41.32
N GLY A 3 39.40 5.13 -42.21
CA GLY A 3 38.17 4.33 -42.10
C GLY A 3 38.27 3.21 -41.07
N LEU A 4 39.41 2.53 -40.98
CA LEU A 4 39.66 1.46 -39.99
C LEU A 4 39.78 2.01 -38.55
N TYR A 5 40.31 3.19 -38.40
CA TYR A 5 40.42 3.86 -37.08
C TYR A 5 39.03 4.29 -36.56
N LYS A 6 38.16 4.79 -37.43
CA LYS A 6 36.78 5.18 -37.10
C LYS A 6 35.93 3.97 -36.70
N SER A 7 36.09 2.83 -37.37
CA SER A 7 35.38 1.58 -37.06
C SER A 7 35.82 1.00 -35.70
N LYS A 8 37.10 1.04 -35.34
CA LYS A 8 37.58 0.62 -34.03
C LYS A 8 37.05 1.51 -32.88
N ILE A 9 37.01 2.84 -33.06
CA ILE A 9 36.48 3.74 -32.04
C ILE A 9 35.00 3.50 -31.83
N VAL A 10 34.20 3.25 -32.87
CA VAL A 10 32.79 2.93 -32.76
C VAL A 10 32.58 1.57 -32.06
N GLN A 11 33.38 0.56 -32.36
CA GLN A 11 33.34 -0.73 -31.68
C GLN A 11 33.68 -0.61 -30.19
N ILE A 12 34.73 0.12 -29.82
CA ILE A 12 35.09 0.37 -28.39
C ILE A 12 33.99 1.13 -27.67
N SER A 13 33.38 2.13 -28.32
CA SER A 13 32.23 2.87 -27.76
C SER A 13 31.02 1.96 -27.50
N ASN A 14 30.72 1.03 -28.40
CA ASN A 14 29.63 0.06 -28.22
C ASN A 14 29.91 -0.95 -27.11
N TYR A 15 31.16 -1.40 -27.00
CA TYR A 15 31.59 -2.31 -25.94
C TYR A 15 31.50 -1.63 -24.55
N LEU A 16 31.93 -0.39 -24.43
CA LEU A 16 31.81 0.39 -23.21
C LEU A 16 30.36 0.64 -22.82
N LYS A 17 29.49 0.91 -23.78
CA LYS A 17 28.03 1.03 -23.55
C LYS A 17 27.44 -0.29 -23.06
N PHE A 18 27.83 -1.41 -23.64
CA PHE A 18 27.37 -2.72 -23.22
C PHE A 18 27.81 -3.06 -21.80
N ILE A 19 29.08 -2.84 -21.47
CA ILE A 19 29.61 -3.06 -20.09
C ILE A 19 28.91 -2.14 -19.09
N SER A 20 28.74 -0.85 -19.43
CA SER A 20 28.05 0.08 -18.55
C SER A 20 26.58 -0.33 -18.31
N THR A 21 25.90 -0.84 -19.32
CA THR A 21 24.53 -1.33 -19.20
C THR A 21 24.46 -2.54 -18.26
N ILE A 22 25.35 -3.52 -18.43
CA ILE A 22 25.47 -4.68 -17.53
C ILE A 22 25.76 -4.21 -16.11
N GLY A 23 26.70 -3.27 -15.93
CA GLY A 23 27.03 -2.71 -14.61
C GLY A 23 25.84 -2.08 -13.91
N VAL A 24 25.00 -1.34 -14.65
CA VAL A 24 23.77 -0.77 -14.13
C VAL A 24 22.78 -1.87 -13.66
N TYR A 25 22.61 -2.94 -14.45
CA TYR A 25 21.75 -4.08 -14.03
C TYR A 25 22.26 -4.74 -12.75
N PHE A 26 23.58 -4.93 -12.61
CA PHE A 26 24.15 -5.47 -11.39
C PHE A 26 23.94 -4.56 -10.18
N ILE A 27 24.10 -3.23 -10.34
CA ILE A 27 23.82 -2.27 -9.27
C ILE A 27 22.38 -2.39 -8.81
N PHE A 28 21.40 -2.41 -9.73
CA PHE A 28 20.00 -2.56 -9.37
C PHE A 28 19.67 -3.91 -8.74
N PHE A 29 20.29 -4.98 -9.20
CA PHE A 29 20.16 -6.31 -8.59
C PHE A 29 20.65 -6.31 -7.14
N PHE A 30 21.84 -5.73 -6.89
CA PHE A 30 22.38 -5.64 -5.54
C PHE A 30 21.56 -4.72 -4.63
N ILE A 31 21.08 -3.59 -5.13
CA ILE A 31 20.18 -2.71 -4.36
C ILE A 31 18.90 -3.48 -3.97
N GLY A 32 18.30 -4.20 -4.90
CA GLY A 32 17.11 -5.02 -4.63
C GLY A 32 17.36 -6.14 -3.61
N THR A 33 18.50 -6.85 -3.71
CA THR A 33 18.84 -7.90 -2.74
C THR A 33 19.14 -7.36 -1.36
N LEU A 34 19.84 -6.23 -1.25
CA LEU A 34 20.12 -5.55 0.03
C LEU A 34 18.80 -5.05 0.65
N SER A 35 17.95 -4.37 -0.13
CA SER A 35 16.64 -3.93 0.35
C SER A 35 15.78 -5.09 0.84
N PHE A 36 15.76 -6.22 0.12
CA PHE A 36 15.05 -7.41 0.56
C PHE A 36 15.60 -7.98 1.87
N GLN A 37 16.92 -7.98 2.04
CA GLN A 37 17.57 -8.50 3.24
C GLN A 37 17.32 -7.61 4.46
N GLU A 38 17.41 -6.30 4.30
CA GLU A 38 17.12 -5.30 5.33
C GLU A 38 15.64 -5.34 5.78
N ASN A 39 14.72 -5.53 4.84
CA ASN A 39 13.28 -5.59 5.11
C ASN A 39 12.79 -6.97 5.58
N LYS A 40 13.68 -7.97 5.68
CA LYS A 40 13.33 -9.28 6.20
C LYS A 40 13.16 -9.19 7.72
N ILE A 41 11.92 -9.04 8.18
CA ILE A 41 11.60 -9.04 9.62
C ILE A 41 11.74 -10.47 10.14
N GLU A 42 12.67 -10.69 11.06
CA GLU A 42 12.74 -11.91 11.85
C GLU A 42 11.65 -11.87 12.94
N ASN A 43 11.01 -13.01 13.18
CA ASN A 43 10.10 -13.15 14.31
C ASN A 43 10.90 -13.01 15.61
N LYS A 44 10.81 -11.85 16.25
CA LYS A 44 11.53 -11.54 17.50
C LYS A 44 10.69 -11.83 18.74
N ILE A 45 9.35 -11.88 18.60
CA ILE A 45 8.47 -12.13 19.73
C ILE A 45 8.26 -13.64 19.88
N ILE A 46 8.49 -14.12 21.09
CA ILE A 46 8.26 -15.51 21.47
C ILE A 46 6.74 -15.78 21.46
N THR A 47 6.34 -16.86 20.82
CA THR A 47 4.94 -17.31 20.78
C THR A 47 4.61 -18.21 21.96
N SER A 48 3.30 -18.32 22.26
CA SER A 48 2.73 -19.12 23.36
C SER A 48 3.05 -18.58 24.76
N GLU A 49 3.25 -17.27 24.87
CA GLU A 49 3.48 -16.56 26.13
C GLU A 49 2.66 -15.27 26.21
N TYR A 50 2.50 -14.79 27.46
CA TYR A 50 1.91 -13.48 27.73
C TYR A 50 2.97 -12.38 27.64
N HIS A 51 2.69 -11.37 26.84
CA HIS A 51 3.52 -10.19 26.74
C HIS A 51 2.69 -8.95 27.10
N LEU A 52 3.18 -8.14 28.00
CA LEU A 52 2.63 -6.81 28.26
C LEU A 52 3.26 -5.83 27.27
N GLY A 53 2.45 -4.96 26.69
CA GLY A 53 2.95 -3.98 25.74
C GLY A 53 1.87 -3.02 25.28
N ILE A 54 2.27 -2.18 24.34
CA ILE A 54 1.40 -1.19 23.71
C ILE A 54 0.97 -1.71 22.34
N LEU A 55 -0.34 -1.79 22.15
CA LEU A 55 -0.99 -2.15 20.89
C LEU A 55 -1.49 -0.87 20.21
N THR A 56 -1.05 -0.59 19.00
CA THR A 56 -1.51 0.53 18.16
C THR A 56 -2.26 -0.02 16.95
N ILE A 57 -3.50 0.39 16.76
CA ILE A 57 -4.35 -0.12 15.66
C ILE A 57 -4.00 0.59 14.36
N ASP A 58 -3.54 -0.17 13.35
CA ASP A 58 -3.19 0.35 12.03
C ASP A 58 -4.33 0.24 11.02
N GLU A 59 -5.03 -0.90 11.00
CA GLU A 59 -6.07 -1.17 10.00
C GLU A 59 -7.22 -1.96 10.61
N VAL A 60 -8.45 -1.56 10.29
CA VAL A 60 -9.66 -2.32 10.62
C VAL A 60 -10.00 -3.23 9.46
N LEU A 61 -9.95 -4.54 9.67
CA LEU A 61 -10.29 -5.54 8.66
C LEU A 61 -11.81 -5.82 8.65
N LYS A 62 -12.29 -6.46 7.59
CA LYS A 62 -13.69 -6.92 7.53
C LYS A 62 -13.94 -7.89 8.67
N SER A 63 -14.90 -7.57 9.55
CA SER A 63 -15.34 -8.45 10.62
C SER A 63 -15.95 -9.74 10.03
N ASN A 64 -15.79 -10.84 10.74
CA ASN A 64 -16.53 -12.06 10.45
C ASN A 64 -17.81 -12.12 11.32
N THR A 65 -18.55 -13.21 11.26
CA THR A 65 -19.80 -13.40 12.01
C THR A 65 -19.61 -13.46 13.52
N PHE A 66 -18.37 -13.61 14.01
CA PHE A 66 -18.08 -13.85 15.43
C PHE A 66 -17.15 -12.80 16.04
N GLN A 67 -16.31 -12.14 15.22
CA GLN A 67 -15.21 -11.33 15.73
C GLN A 67 -14.89 -10.13 14.82
N ASN A 68 -14.54 -9.02 15.44
CA ASN A 68 -13.83 -7.93 14.80
C ASN A 68 -12.36 -8.31 14.62
N ARG A 69 -11.76 -7.87 13.51
CA ARG A 69 -10.36 -8.17 13.18
C ARG A 69 -9.60 -6.88 12.88
N TYR A 70 -8.41 -6.79 13.44
CA TYR A 70 -7.54 -5.62 13.29
C TYR A 70 -6.13 -6.04 12.93
N LEU A 71 -5.46 -5.24 12.11
CA LEU A 71 -4.01 -5.26 12.04
C LEU A 71 -3.50 -4.15 12.95
N ALA A 72 -2.52 -4.49 13.75
CA ALA A 72 -1.97 -3.59 14.74
C ALA A 72 -0.47 -3.78 14.84
N GLU A 73 0.19 -2.77 15.35
CA GLU A 73 1.58 -2.81 15.76
C GLU A 73 1.64 -3.03 17.28
N PHE A 74 2.35 -4.07 17.68
CA PHE A 74 2.54 -4.40 19.09
C PHE A 74 3.99 -4.13 19.48
N THR A 75 4.18 -3.27 20.46
CA THR A 75 5.47 -2.94 21.04
C THR A 75 5.54 -3.49 22.45
N THR A 76 6.41 -4.46 22.69
CA THR A 76 6.64 -5.02 24.04
C THR A 76 7.37 -4.01 24.93
N ILE A 77 7.41 -4.29 26.24
CA ILE A 77 8.18 -3.50 27.22
C ILE A 77 9.66 -3.44 26.84
N ASP A 78 10.21 -4.51 26.26
CA ASP A 78 11.60 -4.59 25.80
C ASP A 78 11.82 -3.84 24.47
N ASN A 79 10.86 -3.05 24.04
CA ASN A 79 10.89 -2.24 22.81
C ASN A 79 11.02 -3.08 21.52
N ILE A 80 10.55 -4.34 21.55
CA ILE A 80 10.43 -5.17 20.35
C ILE A 80 9.11 -4.81 19.67
N GLN A 81 9.21 -4.35 18.42
CA GLN A 81 8.08 -3.89 17.64
C GLN A 81 7.76 -4.93 16.55
N GLN A 82 6.51 -5.38 16.48
CA GLN A 82 6.08 -6.37 15.50
C GLN A 82 4.60 -6.19 15.12
N ARG A 83 4.27 -6.47 13.86
CA ARG A 83 2.89 -6.47 13.39
C ARG A 83 2.16 -7.72 13.85
N ILE A 84 0.93 -7.54 14.32
CA ILE A 84 0.10 -8.58 14.90
C ILE A 84 -1.34 -8.51 14.34
N LEU A 85 -1.96 -9.69 14.17
CA LEU A 85 -3.38 -9.80 13.87
C LEU A 85 -4.17 -9.94 15.19
N ILE A 86 -5.10 -9.02 15.43
CA ILE A 86 -5.91 -8.99 16.65
C ILE A 86 -7.34 -9.40 16.35
N TYR A 87 -7.89 -10.26 17.22
CA TYR A 87 -9.29 -10.66 17.24
C TYR A 87 -9.97 -10.08 18.47
N GLN A 88 -11.14 -9.48 18.30
CA GLN A 88 -11.97 -8.92 19.37
C GLN A 88 -13.41 -9.43 19.22
N ASN A 89 -14.12 -9.67 20.30
CA ASN A 89 -15.53 -10.08 20.24
C ASN A 89 -16.40 -8.96 19.64
N LEU A 90 -17.45 -9.34 18.90
CA LEU A 90 -18.39 -8.37 18.28
C LEU A 90 -19.18 -7.56 19.32
N GLU A 91 -19.41 -8.11 20.49
CA GLU A 91 -20.17 -7.46 21.58
C GLU A 91 -19.41 -6.26 22.18
N GLU A 92 -18.11 -6.20 21.95
CA GLU A 92 -17.26 -5.15 22.45
C GLU A 92 -17.27 -3.93 21.50
N LYS A 93 -17.03 -2.75 22.07
CA LYS A 93 -16.94 -1.53 21.28
C LYS A 93 -15.80 -1.64 20.27
N ALA A 94 -16.13 -1.53 18.99
CA ALA A 94 -15.14 -1.58 17.92
C ALA A 94 -14.06 -0.52 18.10
N LEU A 95 -12.81 -0.94 17.88
CA LEU A 95 -11.64 -0.07 17.95
C LEU A 95 -11.50 0.73 16.65
N LYS A 96 -10.87 1.88 16.77
CA LYS A 96 -10.59 2.77 15.64
C LYS A 96 -9.11 2.76 15.31
N VAL A 97 -8.81 3.10 14.06
CA VAL A 97 -7.43 3.31 13.62
C VAL A 97 -6.77 4.42 14.46
N GLY A 98 -5.53 4.20 14.87
CA GLY A 98 -4.76 5.12 15.73
C GLY A 98 -5.06 4.98 17.23
N GLU A 99 -6.02 4.15 17.66
CA GLU A 99 -6.20 3.87 19.09
C GLU A 99 -4.99 3.08 19.63
N ARG A 100 -4.52 3.50 20.81
CA ARG A 100 -3.41 2.87 21.53
C ARG A 100 -3.94 2.26 22.82
N LEU A 101 -3.57 1.01 23.05
CA LEU A 101 -4.00 0.23 24.19
C LEU A 101 -2.78 -0.34 24.90
N GLU A 102 -2.70 -0.19 26.20
CA GLU A 102 -1.78 -0.98 27.01
C GLU A 102 -2.50 -2.25 27.45
N VAL A 103 -1.96 -3.41 27.06
CA VAL A 103 -2.67 -4.69 27.19
C VAL A 103 -1.70 -5.84 27.34
N PRO A 104 -2.00 -6.83 28.22
CA PRO A 104 -1.37 -8.13 28.21
C PRO A 104 -1.99 -8.99 27.10
N LEU A 105 -1.17 -9.45 26.16
CA LEU A 105 -1.60 -10.31 25.05
C LEU A 105 -0.96 -11.69 25.15
N PHE A 106 -1.76 -12.72 25.03
CA PHE A 106 -1.27 -14.07 24.78
C PHE A 106 -1.03 -14.20 23.28
N ILE A 107 0.24 -14.32 22.90
CA ILE A 107 0.68 -14.26 21.51
C ILE A 107 0.82 -15.69 20.97
N GLU A 108 0.16 -15.95 19.85
CA GLU A 108 0.22 -17.23 19.13
C GLU A 108 0.73 -17.03 17.72
N ALA A 109 1.40 -18.05 17.17
CA ALA A 109 1.69 -18.07 15.75
C ALA A 109 0.40 -18.19 14.93
N VAL A 110 0.35 -17.52 13.77
CA VAL A 110 -0.78 -17.71 12.85
C VAL A 110 -0.79 -19.15 12.36
N PRO A 111 -1.92 -19.89 12.53
CA PRO A 111 -1.99 -21.31 12.17
C PRO A 111 -1.87 -21.50 10.65
N ASN A 112 -1.12 -22.52 10.26
CA ASN A 112 -1.02 -22.96 8.86
C ASN A 112 -2.32 -23.62 8.39
N ALA A 113 -2.52 -23.68 7.07
CA ALA A 113 -3.62 -24.43 6.49
C ALA A 113 -3.56 -25.90 6.90
N LYS A 114 -4.70 -26.44 7.39
CA LYS A 114 -4.80 -27.83 7.89
C LYS A 114 -5.17 -28.81 6.77
N ASN A 115 -5.83 -28.34 5.72
CA ASN A 115 -6.30 -29.20 4.63
C ASN A 115 -5.51 -28.97 3.35
N PRO A 116 -5.25 -30.02 2.54
CA PRO A 116 -4.70 -29.89 1.20
C PRO A 116 -5.58 -28.94 0.36
N TYR A 117 -4.95 -28.08 -0.45
CA TYR A 117 -5.62 -27.12 -1.31
C TYR A 117 -6.46 -26.03 -0.61
N GLN A 118 -6.46 -25.98 0.71
CA GLN A 118 -7.04 -24.86 1.47
C GLN A 118 -6.20 -23.60 1.24
N PHE A 119 -6.87 -22.44 1.15
CA PHE A 119 -6.17 -21.16 1.13
C PHE A 119 -5.33 -21.00 2.40
N ASP A 120 -4.03 -20.86 2.22
CA ASP A 120 -3.09 -20.70 3.32
C ASP A 120 -3.04 -19.24 3.78
N TYR A 121 -3.83 -18.95 4.81
CA TYR A 121 -3.93 -17.62 5.38
C TYR A 121 -2.64 -17.17 6.05
N SER A 122 -1.85 -18.10 6.60
CA SER A 122 -0.56 -17.80 7.21
C SER A 122 0.44 -17.27 6.19
N LYS A 123 0.52 -17.90 5.00
CA LYS A 123 1.36 -17.39 3.90
C LYS A 123 0.89 -16.04 3.37
N TYR A 124 -0.43 -15.82 3.30
CA TYR A 124 -0.96 -14.52 2.91
C TYR A 124 -0.56 -13.42 3.90
N LEU A 125 -0.65 -13.70 5.20
CA LEU A 125 -0.24 -12.76 6.25
C LEU A 125 1.28 -12.58 6.31
N ALA A 126 2.05 -13.65 6.10
CA ALA A 126 3.51 -13.58 6.03
C ALA A 126 4.01 -12.61 4.95
N ASN A 127 3.33 -12.54 3.79
CA ASN A 127 3.61 -11.54 2.75
C ASN A 127 3.35 -10.10 3.22
N LYS A 128 2.55 -9.91 4.27
CA LYS A 128 2.32 -8.63 4.95
C LYS A 128 3.18 -8.46 6.20
N GLN A 129 4.14 -9.35 6.41
CA GLN A 129 5.02 -9.38 7.58
C GLN A 129 4.27 -9.58 8.91
N ILE A 130 3.16 -10.33 8.88
CA ILE A 130 2.34 -10.67 10.04
C ILE A 130 2.45 -12.18 10.28
N PHE A 131 3.10 -12.56 11.35
CA PHE A 131 3.39 -13.96 11.70
C PHE A 131 2.68 -14.40 12.97
N ILE A 132 2.19 -13.44 13.75
CA ILE A 132 1.62 -13.64 15.07
C ILE A 132 0.20 -13.10 15.14
N GLN A 133 -0.58 -13.69 16.01
CA GLN A 133 -1.95 -13.29 16.30
C GLN A 133 -2.22 -13.34 17.81
N ALA A 134 -3.21 -12.57 18.25
CA ALA A 134 -3.69 -12.62 19.62
C ALA A 134 -5.18 -12.31 19.69
N LYS A 135 -5.82 -12.77 20.76
CA LYS A 135 -7.18 -12.37 21.10
C LYS A 135 -7.13 -11.25 22.13
N LEU A 136 -7.80 -10.16 21.82
CA LEU A 136 -7.92 -9.03 22.74
C LEU A 136 -8.88 -9.40 23.87
N SER A 137 -8.43 -9.24 25.11
CA SER A 137 -9.25 -9.35 26.31
C SER A 137 -9.74 -7.96 26.69
N ASN A 138 -10.81 -7.88 27.48
CA ASN A 138 -11.37 -6.63 28.00
C ASN A 138 -10.44 -5.91 29.02
N ASN A 139 -9.36 -6.55 29.40
CA ASN A 139 -8.41 -6.01 30.39
C ASN A 139 -7.33 -5.20 29.69
N PHE A 140 -7.67 -3.99 29.24
CA PHE A 140 -6.73 -3.05 28.64
C PHE A 140 -6.99 -1.63 29.14
N THR A 141 -5.92 -0.82 29.13
CA THR A 141 -5.98 0.61 29.40
C THR A 141 -5.83 1.40 28.10
N LYS A 142 -6.78 2.30 27.82
CA LYS A 142 -6.67 3.18 26.67
C LYS A 142 -5.64 4.28 26.93
N LEU A 143 -4.68 4.40 26.05
CA LEU A 143 -3.69 5.45 26.03
C LEU A 143 -4.12 6.59 25.10
N LYS A 144 -3.38 7.70 25.13
CA LYS A 144 -3.58 8.79 24.15
C LYS A 144 -3.35 8.25 22.74
N PRO A 145 -4.22 8.58 21.76
CA PRO A 145 -4.04 8.16 20.38
C PRO A 145 -2.68 8.57 19.82
N GLU A 146 -2.18 7.81 18.86
CA GLU A 146 -0.97 8.17 18.13
C GLU A 146 -1.21 9.43 17.29
N ASN A 147 -0.34 10.44 17.42
CA ASN A 147 -0.46 11.73 16.71
C ASN A 147 0.50 11.84 15.52
N GLY A 148 1.07 10.73 15.05
CA GLY A 148 1.94 10.72 13.88
C GLY A 148 1.21 11.20 12.61
N PHE A 149 1.93 11.81 11.67
CA PHE A 149 1.38 12.28 10.39
C PHE A 149 0.60 11.18 9.65
N HIS A 150 1.07 9.95 9.71
CA HIS A 150 0.40 8.76 9.14
C HIS A 150 -1.01 8.57 9.73
N PHE A 151 -1.15 8.63 11.06
CA PHE A 151 -2.44 8.47 11.73
C PHE A 151 -3.40 9.64 11.48
N GLN A 152 -2.88 10.86 11.34
CA GLN A 152 -3.70 12.02 10.95
C GLN A 152 -4.31 11.83 9.56
N LEU A 153 -3.55 11.26 8.62
CA LEU A 153 -4.05 10.94 7.27
C LEU A 153 -5.11 9.83 7.31
N LEU A 154 -4.90 8.78 8.11
CA LEU A 154 -5.88 7.71 8.28
C LEU A 154 -7.17 8.23 8.93
N TYR A 155 -7.06 9.08 9.94
CA TYR A 155 -8.19 9.75 10.58
C TYR A 155 -8.94 10.66 9.61
N PHE A 156 -8.23 11.45 8.80
CA PHE A 156 -8.83 12.27 7.74
C PHE A 156 -9.59 11.41 6.73
N ARG A 157 -8.99 10.30 6.29
CA ARG A 157 -9.65 9.32 5.42
C ARG A 157 -10.93 8.76 6.04
N GLU A 158 -10.88 8.37 7.31
CA GLU A 158 -12.05 7.85 8.03
C GLU A 158 -13.15 8.92 8.16
N THR A 159 -12.77 10.15 8.41
CA THR A 159 -13.71 11.30 8.46
C THR A 159 -14.40 11.51 7.12
N LEU A 160 -13.67 11.44 6.00
CA LEU A 160 -14.24 11.51 4.65
C LEU A 160 -15.23 10.36 4.41
N ILE A 161 -14.86 9.12 4.73
CA ILE A 161 -15.72 7.95 4.56
C ILE A 161 -17.01 8.09 5.38
N ASN A 162 -16.89 8.54 6.63
CA ASN A 162 -18.05 8.76 7.51
C ASN A 162 -18.94 9.90 7.03
N SER A 163 -18.36 10.95 6.43
CA SER A 163 -19.14 12.03 5.81
C SER A 163 -20.01 11.49 4.68
N PHE A 164 -19.51 10.57 3.85
CA PHE A 164 -20.30 9.92 2.80
C PHE A 164 -21.41 9.01 3.36
N LYS A 165 -21.17 8.33 4.50
CA LYS A 165 -22.20 7.49 5.16
C LYS A 165 -23.39 8.30 5.67
N ASN A 166 -23.20 9.57 5.98
CA ASN A 166 -24.27 10.48 6.43
C ASN A 166 -25.18 10.96 5.29
N HIS A 167 -24.77 10.81 4.04
CA HIS A 167 -25.65 11.02 2.90
C HIS A 167 -26.56 9.79 2.72
N HIS A 168 -27.85 10.00 2.45
CA HIS A 168 -28.90 8.97 2.39
C HIS A 168 -28.75 7.95 1.24
N PHE A 169 -27.53 7.51 0.95
CA PHE A 169 -27.30 6.43 0.00
C PHE A 169 -27.56 5.06 0.65
N SER A 170 -28.00 4.09 -0.15
CA SER A 170 -28.12 2.71 0.34
C SER A 170 -26.76 2.17 0.81
N LYS A 171 -26.76 1.19 1.72
CA LYS A 171 -25.51 0.53 2.17
C LYS A 171 -24.69 -0.01 1.00
N GLU A 172 -25.36 -0.50 -0.03
CA GLU A 172 -24.75 -1.05 -1.23
C GLU A 172 -24.02 0.01 -2.04
N VAL A 173 -24.67 1.15 -2.28
CA VAL A 173 -24.07 2.29 -2.98
C VAL A 173 -22.89 2.84 -2.19
N ASN A 174 -23.01 3.02 -0.88
CA ASN A 174 -21.91 3.47 -0.02
C ASN A 174 -20.73 2.51 -0.07
N GLY A 175 -20.98 1.19 -0.05
CA GLY A 175 -19.90 0.19 -0.18
C GLY A 175 -19.14 0.31 -1.49
N VAL A 176 -19.84 0.49 -2.62
CA VAL A 176 -19.22 0.66 -3.94
C VAL A 176 -18.47 1.99 -4.03
N VAL A 177 -19.06 3.09 -3.55
CA VAL A 177 -18.39 4.41 -3.50
C VAL A 177 -17.11 4.37 -2.66
N ASN A 178 -17.18 3.75 -1.47
CA ASN A 178 -16.02 3.60 -0.59
C ASN A 178 -14.91 2.76 -1.25
N ALA A 179 -15.27 1.70 -1.99
CA ALA A 179 -14.31 0.89 -2.72
C ALA A 179 -13.63 1.68 -3.86
N LEU A 180 -14.40 2.46 -4.62
CA LEU A 180 -13.94 3.19 -5.79
C LEU A 180 -13.17 4.48 -5.45
N LEU A 181 -13.58 5.21 -4.41
CA LEU A 181 -12.97 6.50 -4.06
C LEU A 181 -11.87 6.36 -3.00
N PHE A 182 -12.08 5.47 -2.03
CA PHE A 182 -11.16 5.33 -0.88
C PHE A 182 -10.42 4.01 -0.86
N GLY A 183 -10.69 3.09 -1.80
CA GLY A 183 -10.07 1.76 -1.83
C GLY A 183 -10.55 0.84 -0.70
N GLN A 184 -11.58 1.23 0.07
CA GLN A 184 -12.10 0.45 1.19
C GLN A 184 -13.17 -0.53 0.73
N ARG A 185 -12.86 -1.83 0.78
CA ARG A 185 -13.74 -2.91 0.35
C ARG A 185 -14.46 -3.63 1.50
N THR A 186 -14.20 -3.22 2.73
CA THR A 186 -14.78 -3.85 3.93
C THR A 186 -16.30 -3.75 3.97
N ASP A 187 -16.85 -2.65 3.43
CA ASP A 187 -18.28 -2.35 3.44
C ASP A 187 -19.05 -2.98 2.25
N LEU A 188 -18.34 -3.67 1.33
CA LEU A 188 -18.97 -4.36 0.21
C LEU A 188 -19.72 -5.62 0.67
N SER A 189 -21.01 -5.72 0.36
CA SER A 189 -21.78 -6.93 0.62
C SER A 189 -21.27 -8.11 -0.21
N GLU A 190 -21.42 -9.32 0.32
CA GLU A 190 -21.00 -10.54 -0.38
C GLU A 190 -21.76 -10.73 -1.71
N LYS A 191 -23.02 -10.29 -1.75
CA LYS A 191 -23.84 -10.31 -2.95
C LYS A 191 -23.23 -9.46 -4.06
N ILE A 192 -22.88 -8.18 -3.77
CA ILE A 192 -22.23 -7.30 -4.74
C ILE A 192 -20.89 -7.90 -5.19
N GLN A 193 -20.08 -8.42 -4.27
CA GLN A 193 -18.82 -9.06 -4.64
C GLN A 193 -19.03 -10.26 -5.57
N ALA A 194 -20.08 -11.08 -5.31
CA ALA A 194 -20.43 -12.21 -6.16
C ALA A 194 -20.90 -11.77 -7.53
N ASP A 195 -21.77 -10.76 -7.61
CA ASP A 195 -22.29 -10.22 -8.86
C ASP A 195 -21.16 -9.66 -9.74
N TYR A 196 -20.25 -8.85 -9.17
CA TYR A 196 -19.08 -8.33 -9.89
C TYR A 196 -18.10 -9.42 -10.31
N ARG A 197 -17.96 -10.48 -9.49
CA ARG A 197 -17.12 -11.65 -9.83
C ARG A 197 -17.72 -12.43 -10.98
N ASN A 198 -19.03 -12.71 -10.93
CA ASN A 198 -19.74 -13.45 -11.96
C ASN A 198 -19.75 -12.68 -13.29
N ALA A 199 -19.83 -11.37 -13.24
CA ALA A 199 -19.70 -10.50 -14.41
C ALA A 199 -18.25 -10.35 -14.92
N GLY A 200 -17.25 -10.92 -14.23
CA GLY A 200 -15.83 -10.81 -14.61
C GLY A 200 -15.20 -9.43 -14.39
N VAL A 201 -15.92 -8.51 -13.70
CA VAL A 201 -15.51 -7.11 -13.56
C VAL A 201 -15.05 -6.73 -12.15
N MET A 202 -14.62 -7.71 -11.34
CA MET A 202 -14.10 -7.48 -9.99
C MET A 202 -12.95 -6.47 -9.94
N HIS A 203 -12.16 -6.37 -11.01
CA HIS A 203 -11.06 -5.42 -11.11
C HIS A 203 -11.51 -3.96 -11.12
N ILE A 204 -12.76 -3.67 -11.49
CA ILE A 204 -13.32 -2.31 -11.46
C ILE A 204 -13.52 -1.82 -10.03
N LEU A 205 -13.87 -2.72 -9.09
CA LEU A 205 -13.98 -2.39 -7.65
C LEU A 205 -12.62 -2.10 -6.98
N ALA A 206 -11.53 -2.28 -7.71
CA ALA A 206 -10.22 -1.84 -7.29
C ALA A 206 -9.85 -0.55 -8.01
N ILE A 207 -9.31 0.42 -7.27
CA ILE A 207 -8.73 1.60 -7.91
C ILE A 207 -7.56 1.12 -8.78
N SER A 208 -7.68 1.35 -10.09
CA SER A 208 -6.70 0.90 -11.08
C SER A 208 -5.87 2.07 -11.62
N GLY A 209 -4.77 1.74 -12.29
CA GLY A 209 -3.96 2.75 -12.99
C GLY A 209 -4.74 3.56 -14.03
N MET A 210 -5.78 2.97 -14.63
CA MET A 210 -6.67 3.65 -15.56
C MET A 210 -7.45 4.79 -14.88
N HIS A 211 -7.97 4.56 -13.66
CA HIS A 211 -8.65 5.61 -12.89
C HIS A 211 -7.70 6.77 -12.59
N ILE A 212 -6.45 6.47 -12.25
CA ILE A 212 -5.42 7.51 -12.03
C ILE A 212 -5.11 8.26 -13.33
N GLY A 213 -5.07 7.55 -14.47
CA GLY A 213 -4.89 8.17 -15.78
C GLY A 213 -6.00 9.16 -16.14
N ILE A 214 -7.26 8.75 -15.92
CA ILE A 214 -8.43 9.60 -16.14
C ILE A 214 -8.39 10.82 -15.19
N LEU A 215 -8.09 10.60 -13.91
CA LEU A 215 -7.98 11.68 -12.93
C LEU A 215 -6.86 12.65 -13.30
N TYR A 216 -5.69 12.15 -13.71
CA TYR A 216 -4.59 12.97 -14.22
C TYR A 216 -5.04 13.85 -15.40
N TRP A 217 -5.73 13.26 -16.36
CA TRP A 217 -6.21 13.96 -17.55
C TRP A 217 -7.21 15.06 -17.18
N ILE A 218 -8.21 14.76 -16.34
CA ILE A 218 -9.23 15.72 -15.86
C ILE A 218 -8.54 16.86 -15.10
N MET A 219 -7.65 16.55 -14.14
CA MET A 219 -6.93 17.56 -13.37
C MET A 219 -6.09 18.46 -14.29
N ASN A 220 -5.39 17.87 -15.25
CA ASN A 220 -4.59 18.65 -16.21
C ASN A 220 -5.47 19.57 -17.09
N LEU A 221 -6.67 19.13 -17.46
CA LEU A 221 -7.63 19.92 -18.21
C LEU A 221 -8.14 21.10 -17.36
N VAL A 222 -8.56 20.85 -16.12
CA VAL A 222 -9.06 21.87 -15.18
C VAL A 222 -7.97 22.91 -14.89
N PHE A 223 -6.79 22.45 -14.49
CA PHE A 223 -5.70 23.37 -14.13
C PHE A 223 -5.08 24.10 -15.34
N ARG A 224 -5.35 23.66 -16.57
CA ARG A 224 -4.92 24.39 -17.77
C ARG A 224 -5.51 25.80 -17.85
N SER A 225 -6.71 26.00 -17.31
CA SER A 225 -7.38 27.31 -17.27
C SER A 225 -6.73 28.26 -16.26
N PHE A 226 -6.18 27.74 -15.15
CA PHE A 226 -5.65 28.54 -14.05
C PHE A 226 -4.12 28.64 -14.08
N ILE A 227 -3.42 27.58 -14.50
CA ILE A 227 -1.96 27.49 -14.48
C ILE A 227 -1.42 27.43 -15.90
N ARG A 228 -0.88 28.57 -16.38
CA ARG A 228 -0.30 28.68 -17.73
C ARG A 228 0.99 27.90 -17.90
N SER A 229 1.84 27.86 -16.85
CA SER A 229 3.12 27.13 -16.88
C SER A 229 2.89 25.62 -16.87
N LYS A 230 3.36 24.92 -17.92
CA LYS A 230 3.23 23.46 -18.04
C LYS A 230 3.92 22.71 -16.90
N ASN A 231 5.10 23.20 -16.48
CA ASN A 231 5.89 22.56 -15.43
C ASN A 231 5.21 22.69 -14.04
N ILE A 232 4.73 23.90 -13.71
CA ILE A 232 4.02 24.12 -12.45
C ILE A 232 2.74 23.28 -12.41
N ARG A 233 1.96 23.29 -13.50
CA ARG A 233 0.74 22.48 -13.60
C ARG A 233 1.01 21.00 -13.41
N PHE A 234 2.06 20.47 -14.06
CA PHE A 234 2.46 19.08 -13.91
C PHE A 234 2.78 18.76 -12.44
N ILE A 235 3.63 19.56 -11.78
CA ILE A 235 3.99 19.35 -10.37
C ILE A 235 2.75 19.40 -9.49
N THR A 236 1.85 20.37 -9.68
CA THR A 236 0.60 20.48 -8.91
C THR A 236 -0.27 19.24 -9.08
N VAL A 237 -0.45 18.75 -10.32
CA VAL A 237 -1.26 17.55 -10.58
C VAL A 237 -0.63 16.32 -9.94
N ILE A 238 0.69 16.13 -10.04
CA ILE A 238 1.36 14.98 -9.40
C ILE A 238 1.25 15.04 -7.88
N LEU A 239 1.36 16.21 -7.25
CA LEU A 239 1.17 16.36 -5.81
C LEU A 239 -0.25 15.98 -5.39
N ILE A 240 -1.27 16.42 -6.14
CA ILE A 240 -2.67 16.03 -5.87
C ILE A 240 -2.86 14.52 -6.01
N LEU A 241 -2.29 13.90 -7.05
CA LEU A 241 -2.37 12.45 -7.23
C LEU A 241 -1.62 11.69 -6.13
N ALA A 242 -0.50 12.22 -5.63
CA ALA A 242 0.21 11.64 -4.48
C ALA A 242 -0.63 11.72 -3.21
N CYS A 243 -1.28 12.87 -2.94
CA CYS A 243 -2.24 12.98 -1.84
C CYS A 243 -3.41 12.00 -2.00
N PHE A 244 -3.93 11.84 -3.22
CA PHE A 244 -4.97 10.85 -3.50
C PHE A 244 -4.49 9.42 -3.22
N ALA A 245 -3.26 9.08 -3.62
CA ALA A 245 -2.66 7.76 -3.33
C ALA A 245 -2.60 7.48 -1.82
N ILE A 246 -2.27 8.48 -1.00
CA ILE A 246 -2.25 8.37 0.46
C ILE A 246 -3.67 8.14 1.00
N ILE A 247 -4.65 8.93 0.56
CA ILE A 247 -6.06 8.80 0.97
C ILE A 247 -6.61 7.41 0.61
N THR A 248 -6.20 6.84 -0.52
CA THR A 248 -6.64 5.50 -0.96
C THR A 248 -5.88 4.35 -0.29
N GLY A 249 -5.02 4.63 0.68
CA GLY A 249 -4.27 3.63 1.45
C GLY A 249 -3.07 3.06 0.70
N LEU A 250 -2.42 3.85 -0.15
CA LEU A 250 -1.18 3.51 -0.87
C LEU A 250 -1.25 2.17 -1.61
N SER A 251 -2.41 1.87 -2.22
CA SER A 251 -2.54 0.61 -2.96
C SER A 251 -1.48 0.52 -4.07
N GLY A 252 -0.85 -0.65 -4.24
CA GLY A 252 0.28 -0.81 -5.17
C GLY A 252 -0.03 -0.43 -6.62
N SER A 253 -1.29 -0.55 -7.07
CA SER A 253 -1.73 -0.12 -8.41
C SER A 253 -1.76 1.40 -8.55
N VAL A 254 -2.19 2.12 -7.51
CA VAL A 254 -2.26 3.59 -7.48
C VAL A 254 -0.85 4.18 -7.39
N VAL A 255 -0.04 3.69 -6.44
CA VAL A 255 1.35 4.15 -6.25
C VAL A 255 2.15 3.97 -7.54
N ARG A 256 2.07 2.79 -8.17
CA ARG A 256 2.74 2.53 -9.45
C ARG A 256 2.30 3.51 -10.54
N ALA A 257 1.01 3.75 -10.68
CA ALA A 257 0.49 4.67 -11.69
C ALA A 257 0.99 6.11 -11.46
N VAL A 258 0.92 6.60 -10.22
CA VAL A 258 1.40 7.95 -9.87
C VAL A 258 2.90 8.08 -10.13
N LEU A 259 3.71 7.09 -9.76
CA LEU A 259 5.15 7.07 -10.04
C LEU A 259 5.43 7.05 -11.54
N MET A 260 4.71 6.23 -12.32
CA MET A 260 4.87 6.21 -13.77
C MET A 260 4.56 7.58 -14.40
N PHE A 261 3.45 8.23 -14.00
CA PHE A 261 3.13 9.58 -14.47
C PHE A 261 4.19 10.60 -14.05
N ALA A 262 4.70 10.51 -12.82
CA ALA A 262 5.76 11.38 -12.33
C ALA A 262 7.06 11.22 -13.15
N ILE A 263 7.48 10.00 -13.45
CA ILE A 263 8.68 9.70 -14.22
C ILE A 263 8.55 10.20 -15.66
N VAL A 264 7.41 9.88 -16.34
CA VAL A 264 7.15 10.33 -17.72
C VAL A 264 7.13 11.84 -17.81
N GLY A 265 6.40 12.49 -16.90
CA GLY A 265 6.30 13.96 -16.92
C GLY A 265 7.61 14.65 -16.58
N SER A 266 8.40 14.10 -15.65
CA SER A 266 9.76 14.59 -15.38
C SER A 266 10.65 14.48 -16.62
N GLY A 267 10.59 13.35 -17.34
CA GLY A 267 11.29 13.17 -18.60
C GLY A 267 10.93 14.26 -19.63
N MET A 268 9.64 14.59 -19.74
CA MET A 268 9.17 15.66 -20.62
C MET A 268 9.66 17.05 -20.17
N MET A 269 9.69 17.33 -18.87
CA MET A 269 10.24 18.58 -18.32
C MET A 269 11.72 18.76 -18.67
N PHE A 270 12.50 17.68 -18.57
CA PHE A 270 13.93 17.68 -18.92
C PHE A 270 14.21 17.48 -20.42
N LYS A 271 13.17 17.52 -21.27
CA LYS A 271 13.26 17.29 -22.72
C LYS A 271 13.97 15.96 -23.07
N ARG A 272 13.80 14.95 -22.25
CA ARG A 272 14.34 13.60 -22.48
C ARG A 272 13.28 12.69 -23.10
N LYS A 273 13.71 11.85 -24.04
CA LYS A 273 12.86 10.78 -24.56
C LYS A 273 12.74 9.69 -23.50
N THR A 274 11.53 9.38 -23.09
CA THR A 274 11.25 8.31 -22.13
C THR A 274 10.81 7.05 -22.88
N SER A 275 11.41 5.91 -22.53
CA SER A 275 10.96 4.60 -23.00
C SER A 275 9.96 4.03 -21.99
N THR A 276 8.84 3.49 -22.45
CA THR A 276 7.83 2.86 -21.59
C THR A 276 8.42 1.74 -20.72
N VAL A 277 9.34 0.97 -21.26
CA VAL A 277 10.04 -0.11 -20.53
C VAL A 277 10.87 0.47 -19.38
N ASN A 278 11.65 1.53 -19.65
CA ASN A 278 12.47 2.16 -18.61
C ASN A 278 11.61 2.81 -17.51
N VAL A 279 10.48 3.42 -17.89
CA VAL A 279 9.53 4.00 -16.93
C VAL A 279 8.95 2.92 -16.04
N LEU A 280 8.52 1.78 -16.62
CA LEU A 280 8.01 0.64 -15.88
C LEU A 280 9.08 0.06 -14.93
N ALA A 281 10.28 -0.18 -15.44
CA ALA A 281 11.38 -0.72 -14.63
C ALA A 281 11.74 0.19 -13.46
N LEU A 282 11.87 1.50 -13.71
CA LEU A 282 12.18 2.48 -12.66
C LEU A 282 11.05 2.58 -11.63
N SER A 283 9.78 2.57 -12.07
CA SER A 283 8.66 2.64 -11.15
C SER A 283 8.56 1.40 -10.26
N LEU A 284 8.82 0.21 -10.81
CA LEU A 284 8.87 -1.04 -10.04
C LEU A 284 10.04 -1.03 -9.04
N LEU A 285 11.21 -0.57 -9.46
CA LEU A 285 12.36 -0.45 -8.57
C LEU A 285 12.04 0.46 -7.37
N LEU A 286 11.46 1.66 -7.62
CA LEU A 286 11.10 2.60 -6.55
C LEU A 286 10.03 2.08 -5.59
N ILE A 287 9.24 1.08 -5.99
CA ILE A 287 8.24 0.44 -5.12
C ILE A 287 8.87 -0.67 -4.28
N LEU A 288 9.94 -1.31 -4.79
CA LEU A 288 10.58 -2.45 -4.14
C LEU A 288 11.67 -2.05 -3.14
N ILE A 289 12.18 -0.82 -3.23
CA ILE A 289 13.12 -0.23 -2.26
C ILE A 289 12.37 0.37 -1.08
#